data_ffb698d8e857175c422ce2463f8e5f78
#
_entry.id   ffb698d8e857175c422ce2463f8e5f78
#
_cell.length_a   1.000
_cell.length_b   1.000
_cell.length_c   1.000
_cell.angle_alpha   90.00
_cell.angle_beta   90.00
_cell.angle_gamma   90.00
#
_symmetry.space_group_name_H-M   'P 1'
#
loop_
_entity.id
_entity.type
_entity.pdbx_description
1 polymer ?
#
loop_
_entity_poly.entity_id
_entity_poly.type
_entity_poly.pdbx_seq_one_letter_code
_entity_poly.pdbx_strand_id
1 'polypeptide(L)'
;DCLLSRGLGDVYKRQVYGKALPGQHGNVLQLVKNRLEAGQEIRVVADQYRTPTWVEDIADGVERLVHTDDSGIYHICGAEYLSIAEMAYRVADYFGLDRSLICPVTTEEMKEATPRPRNSGLSIEKAKRELGYRPHTLEEGLKEMKI
;
A
#
# COMPACT_ATOMS: atom_id res chain seq x y z
N ASP A 1 0.96 25.76 7.19
CA ASP A 1 1.49 24.39 7.01
C ASP A 1 1.31 23.61 8.29
N CYS A 2 0.32 22.75 8.32
CA CYS A 2 0.04 21.96 9.51
C CYS A 2 1.11 20.86 9.67
N LEU A 3 1.93 20.92 10.71
CA LEU A 3 2.91 19.89 11.07
C LEU A 3 2.27 18.51 11.23
N LEU A 4 0.98 18.46 11.58
CA LEU A 4 0.16 17.23 11.63
C LEU A 4 -0.02 16.58 10.26
N SER A 5 -0.10 17.37 9.18
CA SER A 5 -0.25 16.80 7.83
C SER A 5 1.04 16.14 7.32
N ARG A 6 2.22 16.57 7.79
CA ARG A 6 3.50 15.96 7.39
C ARG A 6 3.72 14.61 8.05
N GLY A 7 3.42 14.46 9.33
CA GLY A 7 3.58 13.19 10.03
C GLY A 7 2.56 12.13 9.59
N LEU A 8 1.29 12.50 9.45
CA LEU A 8 0.23 11.63 8.95
C LEU A 8 0.42 11.31 7.45
N GLY A 9 0.86 12.29 6.65
CA GLY A 9 1.09 12.12 5.22
C GLY A 9 2.14 11.06 4.90
N ASP A 10 3.19 10.92 5.69
CA ASP A 10 4.24 9.92 5.44
C ASP A 10 3.80 8.49 5.80
N VAL A 11 2.95 8.32 6.80
CA VAL A 11 2.35 7.01 7.13
C VAL A 11 1.37 6.58 6.05
N TYR A 12 0.54 7.47 5.54
CA TYR A 12 -0.46 7.17 4.51
C TYR A 12 0.14 6.97 3.12
N LYS A 13 1.13 7.74 2.73
CA LYS A 13 1.78 7.63 1.40
C LYS A 13 2.41 6.28 1.11
N ARG A 14 2.79 5.52 2.11
CA ARG A 14 3.38 4.18 1.93
C ARG A 14 2.35 3.07 1.77
N GLN A 15 1.10 3.33 2.08
CA GLN A 15 0.00 2.38 1.87
C GLN A 15 -0.64 2.54 0.49
N VAL A 16 -0.54 3.73 -0.08
CA VAL A 16 -1.09 4.04 -1.41
C VAL A 16 -0.07 3.66 -2.48
N TYR A 17 -0.53 2.94 -3.47
CA TYR A 17 0.26 2.59 -4.64
C TYR A 17 -0.45 2.99 -5.93
N GLY A 18 0.33 3.21 -6.97
CA GLY A 18 -0.15 3.63 -8.28
C GLY A 18 1.04 3.86 -9.21
N LYS A 19 0.77 4.25 -10.43
CA LYS A 19 1.81 4.59 -11.39
C LYS A 19 2.52 5.87 -10.96
N ALA A 20 3.83 5.78 -10.69
CA ALA A 20 4.62 6.97 -10.40
C ALA A 20 4.77 7.85 -11.65
N LEU A 21 4.63 9.16 -11.47
CA LEU A 21 4.94 10.11 -12.54
C LEU A 21 6.46 10.28 -12.70
N PRO A 22 6.94 10.67 -13.88
CA PRO A 22 8.37 10.92 -14.09
C PRO A 22 8.94 11.90 -13.05
N GLY A 23 10.05 11.52 -12.43
CA GLY A 23 10.71 12.33 -11.38
C GLY A 23 10.13 12.16 -9.96
N GLN A 24 9.12 11.35 -9.76
CA GLN A 24 8.61 11.02 -8.44
C GLN A 24 9.24 9.73 -7.89
N HIS A 25 9.35 9.66 -6.56
CA HIS A 25 9.73 8.42 -5.90
C HIS A 25 8.63 7.38 -6.07
N GLY A 26 9.00 6.20 -6.58
CA GLY A 26 8.10 5.07 -6.70
C GLY A 26 7.60 4.57 -5.34
N ASN A 27 6.48 3.85 -5.37
CA ASN A 27 5.96 3.17 -4.18
C ASN A 27 6.76 1.88 -3.87
N VAL A 28 6.46 1.25 -2.74
CA VAL A 28 7.17 0.03 -2.29
C VAL A 28 7.05 -1.12 -3.30
N LEU A 29 5.91 -1.28 -3.98
CA LEU A 29 5.71 -2.36 -4.94
C LEU A 29 6.61 -2.19 -6.17
N GLN A 30 6.74 -0.97 -6.67
CA GLN A 30 7.63 -0.64 -7.77
C GLN A 30 9.10 -0.77 -7.37
N LEU A 31 9.45 -0.39 -6.14
CA LEU A 31 10.81 -0.60 -5.61
C LEU A 31 11.17 -2.08 -5.56
N VAL A 32 10.26 -2.93 -5.06
CA VAL A 32 10.45 -4.39 -5.04
C VAL A 32 10.66 -4.91 -6.45
N LYS A 33 9.74 -4.60 -7.38
CA LYS A 33 9.84 -5.02 -8.78
C LYS A 33 11.20 -4.64 -9.38
N ASN A 34 11.58 -3.37 -9.31
CA ASN A 34 12.81 -2.88 -9.91
C ASN A 34 14.07 -3.55 -9.33
N ARG A 35 14.10 -3.81 -8.03
CA ARG A 35 15.22 -4.49 -7.36
C ARG A 35 15.34 -5.94 -7.83
N LEU A 36 14.24 -6.66 -7.84
CA LEU A 36 14.22 -8.06 -8.25
C LEU A 36 14.55 -8.23 -9.75
N GLU A 37 14.06 -7.35 -10.62
CA GLU A 37 14.43 -7.33 -12.05
C GLU A 37 15.92 -7.06 -12.27
N ALA A 38 16.53 -6.26 -11.41
CA ALA A 38 17.98 -6.02 -11.43
C ALA A 38 18.79 -7.15 -10.80
N GLY A 39 18.17 -8.25 -10.35
CA GLY A 39 18.86 -9.35 -9.65
C GLY A 39 19.43 -8.94 -8.29
N GLN A 40 18.87 -7.91 -7.65
CA GLN A 40 19.35 -7.37 -6.38
C GLN A 40 18.48 -7.85 -5.22
N GLU A 41 19.13 -8.22 -4.13
CA GLU A 41 18.45 -8.52 -2.87
C GLU A 41 17.72 -7.29 -2.35
N ILE A 42 16.55 -7.53 -1.71
CA ILE A 42 15.79 -6.52 -1.02
C ILE A 42 15.39 -6.99 0.37
N ARG A 43 15.73 -6.21 1.39
CA ARG A 43 15.26 -6.43 2.76
C ARG A 43 13.90 -5.81 2.94
N VAL A 44 12.93 -6.60 3.43
CA VAL A 44 11.54 -6.18 3.64
C VAL A 44 11.07 -6.58 5.03
N VAL A 45 10.30 -5.70 5.67
CA VAL A 45 9.82 -5.94 7.03
C VAL A 45 8.64 -6.93 6.99
N ALA A 46 8.73 -8.00 7.80
CA ALA A 46 7.73 -9.07 7.83
C ALA A 46 6.67 -8.87 8.94
N ASP A 47 6.96 -8.07 9.96
CA ASP A 47 6.10 -7.84 11.13
C ASP A 47 5.40 -6.46 11.12
N GLN A 48 5.33 -5.80 9.97
CA GLN A 48 4.54 -4.59 9.77
C GLN A 48 3.43 -4.86 8.76
N TYR A 49 2.17 -4.70 9.20
CA TYR A 49 0.97 -4.97 8.43
C TYR A 49 0.29 -3.68 7.98
N ARG A 50 -0.21 -3.68 6.76
CA ARG A 50 -0.83 -2.53 6.08
C ARG A 50 -2.05 -2.98 5.26
N THR A 51 -2.86 -2.01 4.86
CA THR A 51 -3.90 -2.17 3.85
C THR A 51 -3.46 -1.46 2.56
N PRO A 52 -2.72 -2.13 1.66
CA PRO A 52 -2.29 -1.51 0.40
C PRO A 52 -3.51 -1.03 -0.39
N THR A 53 -3.46 0.20 -0.86
CA THR A 53 -4.59 0.86 -1.49
C THR A 53 -4.20 1.35 -2.89
N TRP A 54 -4.92 0.91 -3.90
CA TRP A 54 -4.80 1.43 -5.25
C TRP A 54 -5.28 2.88 -5.30
N VAL A 55 -4.51 3.77 -5.94
CA VAL A 55 -4.78 5.21 -5.90
C VAL A 55 -6.15 5.58 -6.49
N GLU A 56 -6.61 4.86 -7.52
CA GLU A 56 -7.91 5.13 -8.14
C GLU A 56 -9.07 4.64 -7.27
N ASP A 57 -8.87 3.65 -6.41
CA ASP A 57 -9.87 3.25 -5.41
C ASP A 57 -10.15 4.38 -4.41
N ILE A 58 -9.13 5.17 -4.08
CA ILE A 58 -9.33 6.35 -3.23
C ILE A 58 -10.20 7.38 -3.96
N ALA A 59 -9.96 7.60 -5.25
CA ALA A 59 -10.75 8.50 -6.06
C ALA A 59 -12.21 8.03 -6.17
N ASP A 60 -12.43 6.73 -6.46
CA ASP A 60 -13.78 6.12 -6.47
C ASP A 60 -14.48 6.27 -5.12
N GLY A 61 -13.77 5.99 -4.01
CA GLY A 61 -14.33 6.14 -2.67
C GLY A 61 -14.71 7.59 -2.35
N VAL A 62 -13.91 8.56 -2.76
CA VAL A 62 -14.20 10.00 -2.59
C VAL A 62 -15.37 10.41 -3.46
N GLU A 63 -15.42 9.98 -4.73
CA GLU A 63 -16.53 10.25 -5.64
C GLU A 63 -17.86 9.75 -5.06
N ARG A 64 -17.89 8.53 -4.53
CA ARG A 64 -19.08 7.98 -3.86
C ARG A 64 -19.51 8.82 -2.67
N LEU A 65 -18.58 9.29 -1.85
CA LEU A 65 -18.87 10.16 -0.71
C LEU A 65 -19.47 11.51 -1.12
N VAL A 66 -19.01 12.10 -2.22
CA VAL A 66 -19.54 13.37 -2.73
C VAL A 66 -21.00 13.24 -3.21
N HIS A 67 -21.41 12.04 -3.61
CA HIS A 67 -22.77 11.77 -4.09
C HIS A 67 -23.72 11.27 -3.00
N THR A 68 -23.32 11.28 -1.73
CA THR A 68 -24.20 10.96 -0.61
C THR A 68 -24.44 12.19 0.27
N ASP A 69 -25.59 12.22 0.95
CA ASP A 69 -25.89 13.19 1.99
C ASP A 69 -25.40 12.70 3.37
N ASP A 70 -24.72 11.55 3.41
CA ASP A 70 -24.22 10.96 4.64
C ASP A 70 -23.07 11.78 5.23
N SER A 71 -23.01 11.81 6.55
CA SER A 71 -21.95 12.48 7.29
C SER A 71 -21.20 11.52 8.21
N GLY A 72 -19.98 11.90 8.60
CA GLY A 72 -19.19 11.16 9.56
C GLY A 72 -17.85 10.70 8.98
N ILE A 73 -17.21 9.74 9.66
CA ILE A 73 -15.91 9.23 9.31
C ILE A 73 -16.06 7.95 8.47
N TYR A 74 -15.40 7.93 7.32
CA TYR A 74 -15.28 6.77 6.45
C TYR A 74 -13.79 6.43 6.24
N HIS A 75 -13.46 5.15 6.30
CA HIS A 75 -12.15 4.66 5.91
C HIS A 75 -12.21 4.20 4.46
N ILE A 76 -11.38 4.80 3.60
CA ILE A 76 -11.24 4.44 2.19
C ILE A 76 -9.83 3.89 2.00
N CYS A 77 -9.71 2.58 1.90
CA CYS A 77 -8.43 1.88 1.69
C CYS A 77 -8.66 0.51 1.07
N GLY A 78 -7.57 -0.22 0.78
CA GLY A 78 -7.64 -1.60 0.29
C GLY A 78 -8.31 -2.55 1.28
N ALA A 79 -8.89 -3.63 0.78
CA ALA A 79 -9.57 -4.63 1.61
C ALA A 79 -8.62 -5.66 2.22
N GLU A 80 -7.42 -5.79 1.68
CA GLU A 80 -6.45 -6.79 2.08
C GLU A 80 -5.52 -6.26 3.17
N TYR A 81 -5.30 -7.06 4.21
CA TYR A 81 -4.40 -6.75 5.32
C TYR A 81 -3.15 -7.61 5.20
N LEU A 82 -2.06 -7.03 4.72
CA LEU A 82 -0.84 -7.72 4.34
C LEU A 82 0.38 -7.15 5.04
N SER A 83 1.35 -8.00 5.35
CA SER A 83 2.69 -7.54 5.73
C SER A 83 3.44 -6.99 4.51
N ILE A 84 4.47 -6.17 4.76
CA ILE A 84 5.32 -5.65 3.67
C ILE A 84 6.02 -6.82 2.93
N ALA A 85 6.40 -7.87 3.65
CA ALA A 85 7.00 -9.07 3.06
C ALA A 85 6.00 -9.82 2.16
N GLU A 86 4.76 -10.02 2.61
CA GLU A 86 3.70 -10.65 1.80
C GLU A 86 3.45 -9.85 0.52
N MET A 87 3.38 -8.53 0.61
CA MET A 87 3.27 -7.68 -0.59
C MET A 87 4.43 -7.90 -1.56
N ALA A 88 5.67 -7.97 -1.04
CA ALA A 88 6.86 -8.21 -1.87
C ALA A 88 6.83 -9.57 -2.56
N TYR A 89 6.43 -10.62 -1.84
CA TYR A 89 6.29 -11.97 -2.42
C TYR A 89 5.21 -12.00 -3.52
N ARG A 90 4.06 -11.36 -3.30
CA ARG A 90 2.99 -11.29 -4.31
C ARG A 90 3.41 -10.51 -5.56
N VAL A 91 4.21 -9.45 -5.40
CA VAL A 91 4.83 -8.74 -6.54
C VAL A 91 5.77 -9.67 -7.30
N ALA A 92 6.63 -10.41 -6.62
CA ALA A 92 7.55 -11.37 -7.26
C ALA A 92 6.77 -12.44 -8.02
N ASP A 93 5.74 -13.02 -7.42
CA ASP A 93 4.89 -14.06 -8.04
C ASP A 93 4.16 -13.51 -9.28
N TYR A 94 3.60 -12.29 -9.17
CA TYR A 94 2.86 -11.66 -10.27
C TYR A 94 3.73 -11.41 -11.51
N PHE A 95 4.97 -10.98 -11.32
CA PHE A 95 5.91 -10.69 -12.41
C PHE A 95 6.84 -11.86 -12.76
N GLY A 96 6.73 -13.03 -12.09
CA GLY A 96 7.60 -14.17 -12.30
C GLY A 96 9.07 -13.92 -11.94
N LEU A 97 9.30 -13.11 -10.88
CA LEU A 97 10.63 -12.73 -10.42
C LEU A 97 11.14 -13.66 -9.30
N ASP A 98 12.46 -13.66 -9.09
CA ASP A 98 13.11 -14.54 -8.13
C ASP A 98 12.79 -14.14 -6.67
N ARG A 99 11.97 -14.95 -6.01
CA ARG A 99 11.59 -14.76 -4.59
C ARG A 99 12.76 -14.95 -3.62
N SER A 100 13.82 -15.66 -4.00
CA SER A 100 14.96 -15.90 -3.13
C SER A 100 15.75 -14.62 -2.80
N LEU A 101 15.58 -13.58 -3.63
CA LEU A 101 16.17 -12.26 -3.43
C LEU A 101 15.42 -11.42 -2.38
N ILE A 102 14.26 -11.89 -1.90
CA ILE A 102 13.50 -11.20 -0.85
C ILE A 102 13.98 -11.70 0.51
N CYS A 103 14.58 -10.81 1.29
CA CYS A 103 15.09 -11.09 2.62
C CYS A 103 14.13 -10.51 3.68
N PRO A 104 13.21 -11.32 4.25
CA PRO A 104 12.32 -10.85 5.31
C PRO A 104 13.12 -10.57 6.58
N VAL A 105 12.85 -9.43 7.21
CA VAL A 105 13.48 -9.00 8.46
C VAL A 105 12.42 -8.49 9.43
N THR A 106 12.76 -8.39 10.72
CA THR A 106 11.90 -7.75 11.71
C THR A 106 12.06 -6.24 11.71
N THR A 107 11.12 -5.54 12.34
CA THR A 107 11.22 -4.08 12.54
C THR A 107 12.50 -3.70 13.29
N GLU A 108 12.89 -4.50 14.29
CA GLU A 108 14.11 -4.30 15.07
C GLU A 108 15.38 -4.46 14.23
N GLU A 109 15.42 -5.46 13.37
CA GLU A 109 16.56 -5.73 12.47
C GLU A 109 16.69 -4.68 11.36
N MET A 110 15.56 -4.07 10.94
CA MET A 110 15.56 -3.01 9.93
C MET A 110 16.20 -1.72 10.46
N LYS A 111 16.13 -1.46 11.77
CA LYS A 111 16.69 -0.26 12.44
C LYS A 111 16.26 1.05 11.76
N GLU A 112 14.99 1.17 11.43
CA GLU A 112 14.47 2.43 10.89
C GLU A 112 14.65 3.57 11.88
N ALA A 113 15.06 4.74 11.39
CA ALA A 113 15.29 5.94 12.22
C ALA A 113 14.02 6.41 12.96
N THR A 114 12.86 6.13 12.40
CA THR A 114 11.56 6.46 12.99
C THR A 114 10.78 5.18 13.25
N PRO A 115 10.36 4.90 14.49
CA PRO A 115 9.52 3.75 14.80
C PRO A 115 8.22 3.79 14.00
N ARG A 116 7.86 2.66 13.39
CA ARG A 116 6.61 2.52 12.65
C ARG A 116 5.67 1.56 13.36
N PRO A 117 4.35 1.84 13.35
CA PRO A 117 3.40 0.92 13.93
C PRO A 117 3.46 -0.43 13.20
N ARG A 118 3.42 -1.52 13.96
CA ARG A 118 3.36 -2.88 13.41
C ARG A 118 2.04 -3.14 12.69
N ASN A 119 0.95 -2.61 13.23
CA ASN A 119 -0.40 -2.77 12.71
C ASN A 119 -1.00 -1.40 12.39
N SER A 120 -1.28 -1.12 11.12
CA SER A 120 -1.91 0.12 10.68
C SER A 120 -2.94 -0.11 9.56
N GLY A 121 -3.59 -1.27 9.59
CA GLY A 121 -4.74 -1.55 8.75
C GLY A 121 -6.00 -0.85 9.25
N LEU A 122 -6.90 -0.54 8.34
CA LEU A 122 -8.19 0.08 8.62
C LEU A 122 -9.33 -0.83 8.15
N SER A 123 -10.44 -0.84 8.88
CA SER A 123 -11.66 -1.53 8.44
C SER A 123 -12.45 -0.64 7.49
N ILE A 124 -12.86 -1.20 6.36
CA ILE A 124 -13.68 -0.54 5.33
C ILE A 124 -15.14 -1.01 5.34
N GLU A 125 -15.56 -1.74 6.36
CA GLU A 125 -16.91 -2.34 6.41
C GLU A 125 -18.03 -1.29 6.33
N LYS A 126 -17.83 -0.11 6.91
CA LYS A 126 -18.77 1.00 6.77
C LYS A 126 -18.86 1.47 5.32
N ALA A 127 -17.73 1.69 4.68
CA ALA A 127 -17.67 2.14 3.29
C ALA A 127 -18.28 1.09 2.33
N LYS A 128 -18.02 -0.19 2.56
CA LYS A 128 -18.66 -1.27 1.78
C LYS A 128 -20.18 -1.25 1.91
N ARG A 129 -20.69 -1.15 3.14
CA ARG A 129 -22.11 -1.25 3.42
C ARG A 129 -22.88 -0.03 2.93
N GLU A 130 -22.35 1.18 3.16
CA GLU A 130 -23.08 2.43 2.95
C GLU A 130 -22.81 3.05 1.59
N LEU A 131 -21.58 2.90 1.06
CA LEU A 131 -21.18 3.47 -0.23
C LEU A 131 -21.09 2.43 -1.36
N GLY A 132 -21.24 1.14 -1.06
CA GLY A 132 -20.96 0.08 -2.04
C GLY A 132 -19.50 0.05 -2.49
N TYR A 133 -18.57 0.59 -1.68
CA TYR A 133 -17.14 0.66 -1.99
C TYR A 133 -16.53 -0.73 -2.13
N ARG A 134 -15.81 -0.97 -3.22
CA ARG A 134 -15.18 -2.26 -3.54
C ARG A 134 -13.77 -2.03 -4.09
N PRO A 135 -12.76 -1.91 -3.22
CA PRO A 135 -11.39 -1.70 -3.68
C PRO A 135 -10.82 -2.93 -4.37
N HIS A 136 -9.87 -2.70 -5.27
CA HIS A 136 -9.10 -3.73 -5.94
C HIS A 136 -8.27 -4.58 -4.97
N THR A 137 -8.05 -5.84 -5.33
CA THR A 137 -6.99 -6.65 -4.73
C THR A 137 -5.63 -6.14 -5.16
N LEU A 138 -4.55 -6.61 -4.50
CA LEU A 138 -3.19 -6.22 -4.86
C LEU A 138 -2.87 -6.57 -6.32
N GLU A 139 -3.26 -7.77 -6.77
CA GLU A 139 -3.02 -8.24 -8.14
C GLU A 139 -3.81 -7.44 -9.18
N GLU A 140 -5.06 -7.11 -8.88
CA GLU A 140 -5.87 -6.26 -9.76
C GLU A 140 -5.23 -4.88 -9.90
N GLY A 141 -4.78 -4.28 -8.80
CA GLY A 141 -4.07 -3.01 -8.84
C GLY A 141 -2.73 -3.08 -9.57
N LEU A 142 -1.95 -4.17 -9.41
CA LEU A 142 -0.71 -4.38 -10.17
C LEU A 142 -0.97 -4.47 -11.69
N LYS A 143 -2.06 -5.12 -12.08
CA LYS A 143 -2.50 -5.20 -13.48
C LYS A 143 -2.81 -3.83 -14.07
N GLU A 144 -3.53 -2.99 -13.32
CA GLU A 144 -3.89 -1.63 -13.77
C GLU A 144 -2.67 -0.68 -13.79
N MET A 145 -1.69 -0.87 -12.91
CA MET A 145 -0.46 -0.07 -12.89
C MET A 145 0.32 -0.12 -14.21
N LYS A 146 0.24 -1.21 -14.98
CA LYS A 146 0.93 -1.39 -16.28
C LYS A 146 2.42 -1.03 -16.21
N ILE A 147 3.10 -1.47 -15.15
CA ILE A 147 4.53 -1.22 -14.90
C ILE A 147 5.40 -2.38 -15.35
#